data_f7dc81ac8952a5c19c017ffd48200f87
#
_entry.id   f7dc81ac8952a5c19c017ffd48200f87
#
_cell.length_a   1.000
_cell.length_b   1.000
_cell.length_c   1.000
_cell.angle_alpha   90.00
_cell.angle_beta   90.00
_cell.angle_gamma   90.00
#
_symmetry.space_group_name_H-M   'P 1'
#
loop_
_entity.id
_entity.type
_entity.pdbx_description
1 polymer ?
#
loop_
_entity_poly.entity_id
_entity_poly.type
_entity_poly.pdbx_seq_one_letter_code
_entity_poly.pdbx_strand_id
1 'polypeptide(L)'
;MPLLFTSESVTEGHPDKVADSIADSVLDALLTQDPRSRVAVETLVTTGLVVVAGEVTTEAYVDIAKIARQRVLDIGYTSSEIGFDGESCGVVVALGSQSPDIAQGVNTAEEHRAEGSADDNDSQGAGDQGLMFGYACSDTATLMPLPIDIAHRLSERLTAVRRGGELDYLRPDGKTQVTISYDGDTPIAIDTVVVSTQHRADVTQSQIKADVERLIIEPVLARYELARPNLKVYVNPTGSFVVGGPMGDAGVTGRKIIVDTYGGMARHGGGAFSGKDPSKVDRSASYAMRWVAKNVVASGLATRCEVQVAYAIGRAHPVGLYVDCFGTEKVPLEQVTAAVESVFDLRPAVIIRQLDLLRPIYSLTTNYGHFGRELSEFGWERTDKADALAQAVRG
;
A
#
# COMPACT_ATOMS: atom_id res chain seq x y z
N MET A 1 18.88 17.58 20.40
CA MET A 1 18.04 16.47 20.85
C MET A 1 17.75 15.59 19.65
N PRO A 2 17.76 14.27 19.78
CA PRO A 2 17.37 13.40 18.68
C PRO A 2 15.93 13.68 18.27
N LEU A 3 15.65 13.58 16.97
CA LEU A 3 14.31 13.73 16.42
C LEU A 3 13.57 12.39 16.57
N LEU A 4 12.30 12.42 16.98
CA LEU A 4 11.47 11.24 17.05
C LEU A 4 10.52 11.20 15.86
N PHE A 5 10.49 10.09 15.14
CA PHE A 5 9.56 9.87 14.04
C PHE A 5 8.79 8.56 14.26
N THR A 6 7.48 8.61 14.02
CA THR A 6 6.56 7.51 14.32
C THR A 6 5.78 7.10 13.08
N SER A 7 5.68 5.79 12.85
CA SER A 7 4.77 5.20 11.86
C SER A 7 3.91 4.13 12.50
N GLU A 8 2.75 3.88 11.91
CA GLU A 8 1.84 2.80 12.33
C GLU A 8 1.55 1.83 11.19
N SER A 9 1.15 0.63 11.55
CA SER A 9 0.59 -0.38 10.66
C SER A 9 -0.57 -1.10 11.31
N VAL A 10 -1.33 -1.84 10.51
CA VAL A 10 -2.49 -2.58 10.96
C VAL A 10 -2.49 -4.00 10.40
N THR A 11 -3.18 -4.92 11.09
CA THR A 11 -3.35 -6.30 10.62
C THR A 11 -4.42 -6.40 9.53
N GLU A 12 -4.48 -7.55 8.88
CA GLU A 12 -5.50 -7.87 7.86
C GLU A 12 -6.94 -7.79 8.36
N GLY A 13 -7.16 -7.95 9.66
CA GLY A 13 -8.48 -7.89 10.30
C GLY A 13 -8.90 -6.48 10.72
N HIS A 14 -8.06 -5.46 10.55
CA HIS A 14 -8.49 -4.07 10.76
C HIS A 14 -9.63 -3.72 9.78
N PRO A 15 -10.73 -3.09 10.22
CA PRO A 15 -11.91 -2.87 9.38
C PRO A 15 -11.61 -2.22 8.03
N ASP A 16 -10.76 -1.18 7.98
CA ASP A 16 -10.38 -0.55 6.72
C ASP A 16 -9.61 -1.52 5.80
N LYS A 17 -8.77 -2.42 6.35
CA LYS A 17 -8.03 -3.40 5.54
C LYS A 17 -8.91 -4.58 5.12
N VAL A 18 -9.93 -4.92 5.88
CA VAL A 18 -11.00 -5.84 5.43
C VAL A 18 -11.68 -5.26 4.19
N ALA A 19 -12.03 -3.97 4.22
CA ALA A 19 -12.64 -3.27 3.10
C ALA A 19 -11.71 -3.25 1.87
N ASP A 20 -10.44 -2.86 2.04
CA ASP A 20 -9.41 -2.89 0.99
C ASP A 20 -9.26 -4.29 0.39
N SER A 21 -9.19 -5.31 1.24
CA SER A 21 -9.04 -6.71 0.82
C SER A 21 -10.21 -7.21 -0.01
N ILE A 22 -11.45 -6.83 0.34
CA ILE A 22 -12.65 -7.18 -0.44
C ILE A 22 -12.59 -6.48 -1.80
N ALA A 23 -12.32 -5.17 -1.83
CA ALA A 23 -12.26 -4.38 -3.05
C ALA A 23 -11.23 -4.93 -4.05
N ASP A 24 -10.01 -5.24 -3.59
CA ASP A 24 -8.96 -5.81 -4.45
C ASP A 24 -9.21 -7.28 -4.82
N SER A 25 -9.92 -8.06 -3.99
CA SER A 25 -10.32 -9.42 -4.37
C SER A 25 -11.37 -9.41 -5.50
N VAL A 26 -12.27 -8.42 -5.51
CA VAL A 26 -13.20 -8.20 -6.62
C VAL A 26 -12.45 -7.79 -7.89
N LEU A 27 -11.50 -6.85 -7.77
CA LEU A 27 -10.65 -6.44 -8.89
C LEU A 27 -9.89 -7.63 -9.49
N ASP A 28 -9.21 -8.43 -8.68
CA ASP A 28 -8.44 -9.58 -9.15
C ASP A 28 -9.32 -10.63 -9.84
N ALA A 29 -10.53 -10.88 -9.33
CA ALA A 29 -11.47 -11.81 -9.92
C ALA A 29 -11.95 -11.33 -11.31
N LEU A 30 -12.16 -10.03 -11.48
CA LEU A 30 -12.51 -9.41 -12.77
C LEU A 30 -11.36 -9.49 -13.76
N LEU A 31 -10.14 -9.06 -13.35
CA LEU A 31 -8.94 -9.08 -14.20
C LEU A 31 -8.54 -10.50 -14.63
N THR A 32 -8.82 -11.51 -13.82
CA THR A 32 -8.57 -12.90 -14.17
C THR A 32 -9.36 -13.34 -15.40
N GLN A 33 -10.59 -12.84 -15.60
CA GLN A 33 -11.46 -13.18 -16.73
C GLN A 33 -11.36 -12.17 -17.87
N ASP A 34 -11.18 -10.88 -17.55
CA ASP A 34 -11.03 -9.79 -18.50
C ASP A 34 -9.94 -8.82 -18.03
N PRO A 35 -8.68 -8.97 -18.52
CA PRO A 35 -7.56 -8.10 -18.14
C PRO A 35 -7.78 -6.62 -18.49
N ARG A 36 -8.77 -6.30 -19.33
CA ARG A 36 -9.09 -4.92 -19.72
C ARG A 36 -10.25 -4.33 -18.91
N SER A 37 -10.71 -5.01 -17.88
CA SER A 37 -11.75 -4.50 -16.97
C SER A 37 -11.40 -3.12 -16.44
N ARG A 38 -12.38 -2.22 -16.45
CA ARG A 38 -12.32 -0.91 -15.79
C ARG A 38 -13.06 -1.02 -14.48
N VAL A 39 -12.34 -0.82 -13.39
CA VAL A 39 -12.85 -1.09 -12.03
C VAL A 39 -12.52 0.07 -11.10
N ALA A 40 -13.54 0.58 -10.45
CA ALA A 40 -13.45 1.50 -9.33
C ALA A 40 -14.44 1.02 -8.27
N VAL A 41 -14.01 0.11 -7.41
CA VAL A 41 -14.84 -0.54 -6.39
C VAL A 41 -14.41 -0.07 -5.01
N GLU A 42 -15.37 0.44 -4.27
CA GLU A 42 -15.22 0.80 -2.86
C GLU A 42 -16.06 -0.12 -1.99
N THR A 43 -15.55 -0.42 -0.81
CA THR A 43 -16.21 -1.31 0.15
C THR A 43 -16.36 -0.60 1.49
N LEU A 44 -17.52 -0.73 2.10
CA LEU A 44 -17.77 -0.39 3.50
C LEU A 44 -18.08 -1.67 4.27
N VAL A 45 -17.46 -1.83 5.43
CA VAL A 45 -17.77 -2.91 6.38
C VAL A 45 -18.19 -2.31 7.71
N THR A 46 -19.20 -2.89 8.32
CA THR A 46 -19.68 -2.53 9.68
C THR A 46 -20.31 -3.75 10.32
N THR A 47 -20.90 -3.63 11.50
CA THR A 47 -21.51 -4.73 12.23
C THR A 47 -22.49 -5.51 11.33
N GLY A 48 -22.14 -6.75 10.99
CA GLY A 48 -23.00 -7.67 10.24
C GLY A 48 -23.27 -7.28 8.78
N LEU A 49 -22.58 -6.30 8.19
CA LEU A 49 -22.86 -5.79 6.85
C LEU A 49 -21.58 -5.47 6.07
N VAL A 50 -21.59 -5.86 4.79
CA VAL A 50 -20.65 -5.41 3.75
C VAL A 50 -21.45 -4.68 2.67
N VAL A 51 -21.00 -3.51 2.26
CA VAL A 51 -21.54 -2.79 1.09
C VAL A 51 -20.39 -2.65 0.08
N VAL A 52 -20.61 -3.12 -1.13
CA VAL A 52 -19.70 -2.98 -2.27
C VAL A 52 -20.33 -2.04 -3.28
N ALA A 53 -19.74 -0.90 -3.53
CA ALA A 53 -20.28 0.14 -4.41
C ALA A 53 -19.20 0.62 -5.40
N GLY A 54 -19.64 1.30 -6.47
CA GLY A 54 -18.72 1.90 -7.46
C GLY A 54 -19.11 1.60 -8.90
N GLU A 55 -18.14 1.64 -9.80
CA GLU A 55 -18.34 1.47 -11.23
C GLU A 55 -17.44 0.36 -11.79
N VAL A 56 -18.01 -0.50 -12.61
CA VAL A 56 -17.32 -1.59 -13.30
C VAL A 56 -17.79 -1.65 -14.77
N THR A 57 -16.80 -1.70 -15.68
CA THR A 57 -17.04 -2.02 -17.10
C THR A 57 -16.16 -3.20 -17.47
N THR A 58 -16.76 -4.34 -17.79
CA THR A 58 -16.06 -5.62 -17.98
C THR A 58 -16.90 -6.58 -18.82
N GLU A 59 -16.23 -7.52 -19.49
CA GLU A 59 -16.86 -8.71 -20.11
C GLU A 59 -16.94 -9.89 -19.11
N ALA A 60 -16.34 -9.76 -17.93
CA ALA A 60 -16.31 -10.81 -16.90
C ALA A 60 -17.63 -10.89 -16.13
N TYR A 61 -17.91 -12.08 -15.60
CA TYR A 61 -18.97 -12.29 -14.61
C TYR A 61 -18.38 -12.92 -13.34
N VAL A 62 -18.58 -12.24 -12.21
CA VAL A 62 -18.13 -12.72 -10.90
C VAL A 62 -19.24 -12.58 -9.84
N ASP A 63 -19.30 -13.53 -8.91
CA ASP A 63 -20.19 -13.46 -7.75
C ASP A 63 -19.53 -12.64 -6.64
N ILE A 64 -19.76 -11.33 -6.67
CA ILE A 64 -19.14 -10.38 -5.75
C ILE A 64 -19.53 -10.69 -4.29
N ALA A 65 -20.77 -11.08 -4.04
CA ALA A 65 -21.20 -11.41 -2.68
C ALA A 65 -20.44 -12.62 -2.13
N LYS A 66 -20.20 -13.62 -2.97
CA LYS A 66 -19.40 -14.80 -2.60
C LYS A 66 -17.94 -14.44 -2.36
N ILE A 67 -17.34 -13.58 -3.21
CA ILE A 67 -15.96 -13.09 -3.04
C ILE A 67 -15.83 -12.35 -1.70
N ALA A 68 -16.73 -11.42 -1.40
CA ALA A 68 -16.72 -10.66 -0.17
C ALA A 68 -16.80 -11.56 1.08
N ARG A 69 -17.74 -12.52 1.10
CA ARG A 69 -17.87 -13.49 2.20
C ARG A 69 -16.63 -14.33 2.39
N GLN A 70 -16.11 -14.88 1.29
CA GLN A 70 -14.92 -15.72 1.33
C GLN A 70 -13.73 -14.94 1.88
N ARG A 71 -13.56 -13.67 1.46
CA ARG A 71 -12.46 -12.84 1.96
C ARG A 71 -12.58 -12.56 3.44
N VAL A 72 -13.78 -12.30 3.95
CA VAL A 72 -14.03 -12.13 5.39
C VAL A 72 -13.67 -13.40 6.17
N LEU A 73 -14.06 -14.58 5.65
CA LEU A 73 -13.71 -15.88 6.25
C LEU A 73 -12.20 -16.14 6.23
N ASP A 74 -11.52 -15.86 5.11
CA ASP A 74 -10.07 -16.05 4.95
C ASP A 74 -9.26 -15.20 5.94
N ILE A 75 -9.74 -14.01 6.29
CA ILE A 75 -9.16 -13.14 7.32
C ILE A 75 -9.31 -13.75 8.72
N GLY A 76 -10.32 -14.60 8.93
CA GLY A 76 -10.59 -15.28 10.18
C GLY A 76 -11.81 -14.77 10.94
N TYR A 77 -12.69 -14.00 10.28
CA TYR A 77 -13.98 -13.59 10.82
C TYR A 77 -15.04 -14.69 10.50
N THR A 78 -15.09 -15.70 11.36
CA THR A 78 -15.87 -16.93 11.17
C THR A 78 -17.04 -17.09 12.14
N SER A 79 -17.30 -16.10 12.98
CA SER A 79 -18.40 -16.12 13.96
C SER A 79 -18.70 -14.71 14.45
N SER A 80 -19.98 -14.45 14.73
CA SER A 80 -20.41 -13.20 15.37
C SER A 80 -19.78 -12.97 16.77
N GLU A 81 -19.32 -14.02 17.45
CA GLU A 81 -18.58 -13.93 18.70
C GLU A 81 -17.21 -13.24 18.58
N ILE A 82 -16.64 -13.27 17.37
CA ILE A 82 -15.37 -12.58 17.07
C ILE A 82 -15.60 -11.14 16.57
N GLY A 83 -16.86 -10.74 16.44
CA GLY A 83 -17.25 -9.40 16.02
C GLY A 83 -17.64 -9.26 14.55
N PHE A 84 -17.45 -10.32 13.73
CA PHE A 84 -17.89 -10.37 12.34
C PHE A 84 -17.96 -11.82 11.84
N ASP A 85 -18.88 -12.10 10.93
CA ASP A 85 -19.09 -13.47 10.43
C ASP A 85 -19.34 -13.46 8.92
N GLY A 86 -18.38 -14.00 8.15
CA GLY A 86 -18.44 -14.08 6.70
C GLY A 86 -19.58 -14.98 6.19
N GLU A 87 -20.00 -16.00 6.97
CA GLU A 87 -21.10 -16.89 6.58
C GLU A 87 -22.45 -16.19 6.61
N SER A 88 -22.68 -15.32 7.62
CA SER A 88 -24.01 -14.78 7.90
C SER A 88 -24.16 -13.27 7.68
N CYS A 89 -23.08 -12.52 7.45
CA CYS A 89 -23.18 -11.07 7.22
C CYS A 89 -24.03 -10.72 6.00
N GLY A 90 -24.74 -9.60 6.05
CA GLY A 90 -25.40 -9.04 4.86
C GLY A 90 -24.35 -8.59 3.83
N VAL A 91 -24.60 -8.79 2.54
CA VAL A 91 -23.79 -8.21 1.47
C VAL A 91 -24.69 -7.46 0.50
N VAL A 92 -24.45 -6.16 0.35
CA VAL A 92 -25.15 -5.31 -0.61
C VAL A 92 -24.17 -4.95 -1.72
N VAL A 93 -24.60 -5.17 -2.96
CA VAL A 93 -23.82 -4.81 -4.16
C VAL A 93 -24.57 -3.73 -4.92
N ALA A 94 -23.92 -2.56 -5.08
CA ALA A 94 -24.43 -1.36 -5.73
C ALA A 94 -23.42 -0.86 -6.77
N LEU A 95 -23.26 -1.60 -7.87
CA LEU A 95 -22.32 -1.29 -8.94
C LEU A 95 -23.05 -0.79 -10.19
N GLY A 96 -22.53 0.32 -10.74
CA GLY A 96 -22.92 0.86 -12.03
C GLY A 96 -21.88 0.63 -13.12
N SER A 97 -22.14 1.12 -14.33
CA SER A 97 -21.13 1.20 -15.40
C SER A 97 -20.35 2.50 -15.33
N GLN A 98 -19.09 2.50 -15.79
CA GLN A 98 -18.28 3.71 -15.90
C GLN A 98 -18.96 4.75 -16.80
N SER A 99 -18.83 6.04 -16.46
CA SER A 99 -19.29 7.15 -17.29
C SER A 99 -18.68 7.10 -18.69
N PRO A 100 -19.48 7.22 -19.78
CA PRO A 100 -18.97 7.30 -21.14
C PRO A 100 -18.00 8.48 -21.36
N ASP A 101 -18.21 9.60 -20.67
CA ASP A 101 -17.37 10.80 -20.78
C ASP A 101 -15.95 10.53 -20.23
N ILE A 102 -15.86 9.84 -19.09
CA ILE A 102 -14.58 9.41 -18.52
C ILE A 102 -13.91 8.39 -19.46
N ALA A 103 -14.67 7.39 -19.91
CA ALA A 103 -14.17 6.34 -20.78
C ALA A 103 -13.54 6.89 -22.08
N GLN A 104 -14.10 7.96 -22.66
CA GLN A 104 -13.57 8.58 -23.86
C GLN A 104 -12.13 9.07 -23.69
N GLY A 105 -11.81 9.76 -22.59
CA GLY A 105 -10.47 10.29 -22.32
C GLY A 105 -9.46 9.23 -21.92
N VAL A 106 -9.91 8.19 -21.21
CA VAL A 106 -9.06 7.08 -20.77
C VAL A 106 -8.71 6.14 -21.92
N ASN A 107 -9.69 5.80 -22.76
CA ASN A 107 -9.51 4.82 -23.83
C ASN A 107 -8.74 5.40 -25.03
N THR A 108 -8.78 6.72 -25.23
CA THR A 108 -8.03 7.39 -26.29
C THR A 108 -7.61 8.77 -25.81
N ALA A 109 -6.30 8.95 -25.58
CA ALA A 109 -5.75 10.20 -25.08
C ALA A 109 -5.92 11.36 -26.05
N GLU A 110 -5.84 12.59 -25.55
CA GLU A 110 -5.97 13.83 -26.34
C GLU A 110 -4.90 13.91 -27.41
N GLU A 111 -3.66 13.52 -27.12
CA GLU A 111 -2.55 13.50 -28.05
C GLU A 111 -2.85 12.63 -29.29
N HIS A 112 -3.55 11.52 -29.09
CA HIS A 112 -3.97 10.63 -30.17
C HIS A 112 -5.22 11.16 -30.91
N ARG A 113 -6.24 11.67 -30.16
CA ARG A 113 -7.52 12.13 -30.73
C ARG A 113 -7.43 13.48 -31.45
N ALA A 114 -6.78 14.46 -30.83
CA ALA A 114 -6.80 15.86 -31.29
C ALA A 114 -5.47 16.31 -31.89
N GLU A 115 -4.35 15.79 -31.43
CA GLU A 115 -3.01 16.15 -31.88
C GLU A 115 -2.48 15.22 -32.98
N GLY A 116 -3.14 14.05 -33.21
CA GLY A 116 -2.82 13.15 -34.29
C GLY A 116 -1.53 12.34 -34.06
N SER A 117 -1.12 12.10 -32.81
CA SER A 117 0.05 11.29 -32.49
C SER A 117 -0.10 9.88 -33.08
N ALA A 118 0.95 9.40 -33.73
CA ALA A 118 1.07 8.03 -34.23
C ALA A 118 1.81 7.09 -33.27
N ASP A 119 2.25 7.58 -32.10
CA ASP A 119 2.91 6.73 -31.09
C ASP A 119 1.83 5.95 -30.31
N ASP A 120 1.89 4.63 -30.38
CA ASP A 120 0.97 3.74 -29.66
C ASP A 120 1.03 3.95 -28.13
N ASN A 121 2.14 4.48 -27.60
CA ASN A 121 2.27 4.82 -26.18
C ASN A 121 1.43 6.02 -25.76
N ASP A 122 0.97 6.85 -26.70
CA ASP A 122 0.03 7.96 -26.49
C ASP A 122 -1.44 7.52 -26.63
N SER A 123 -1.71 6.22 -26.82
CA SER A 123 -3.08 5.72 -27.04
C SER A 123 -3.96 5.86 -25.81
N GLN A 124 -3.42 5.71 -24.60
CA GLN A 124 -4.19 5.73 -23.35
C GLN A 124 -3.88 7.00 -22.54
N GLY A 125 -4.93 7.76 -22.22
CA GLY A 125 -4.84 8.91 -21.32
C GLY A 125 -4.91 8.50 -19.84
N ALA A 126 -4.49 9.42 -18.97
CA ALA A 126 -4.66 9.26 -17.54
C ALA A 126 -6.16 9.20 -17.18
N GLY A 127 -6.51 8.28 -16.29
CA GLY A 127 -7.89 8.03 -15.87
C GLY A 127 -8.47 9.13 -14.98
N ASP A 128 -7.62 10.00 -14.44
CA ASP A 128 -8.00 11.16 -13.64
C ASP A 128 -6.87 12.21 -13.69
N GLN A 129 -7.19 13.42 -13.26
CA GLN A 129 -6.17 14.38 -12.83
C GLN A 129 -5.64 13.98 -11.45
N GLY A 130 -4.39 14.35 -11.13
CA GLY A 130 -3.86 14.12 -9.81
C GLY A 130 -2.35 14.25 -9.76
N LEU A 131 -1.83 14.10 -8.54
CA LEU A 131 -0.40 14.06 -8.27
C LEU A 131 -0.08 12.85 -7.40
N MET A 132 1.01 12.16 -7.71
CA MET A 132 1.42 10.93 -7.06
C MET A 132 2.88 11.05 -6.62
N PHE A 133 3.19 10.44 -5.50
CA PHE A 133 4.54 10.46 -4.94
C PHE A 133 5.15 9.07 -4.86
N GLY A 134 6.45 9.00 -5.05
CA GLY A 134 7.28 7.87 -4.71
C GLY A 134 8.40 8.29 -3.79
N TYR A 135 8.85 7.37 -2.95
CA TYR A 135 9.93 7.61 -2.00
C TYR A 135 10.81 6.38 -1.84
N ALA A 136 12.07 6.60 -1.57
CA ALA A 136 13.03 5.59 -1.13
C ALA A 136 14.10 6.23 -0.25
N CYS A 137 14.62 5.46 0.69
CA CYS A 137 15.76 5.85 1.52
C CYS A 137 16.61 4.64 1.89
N SER A 138 17.84 4.87 2.31
CA SER A 138 18.80 3.81 2.65
C SER A 138 18.65 3.25 4.08
N ASP A 139 17.51 3.47 4.76
CA ASP A 139 17.30 3.02 6.14
C ASP A 139 17.18 1.50 6.25
N THR A 140 16.68 0.83 5.21
CA THR A 140 16.45 -0.62 5.19
C THR A 140 16.95 -1.25 3.90
N ALA A 141 17.13 -2.57 3.89
CA ALA A 141 17.55 -3.30 2.70
C ALA A 141 16.57 -3.15 1.52
N THR A 142 15.27 -2.99 1.81
CA THR A 142 14.23 -2.77 0.81
C THR A 142 14.09 -1.31 0.40
N LEU A 143 14.95 -0.42 0.92
CA LEU A 143 14.94 1.02 0.68
C LEU A 143 13.62 1.70 1.12
N MET A 144 13.08 1.23 2.25
CA MET A 144 11.91 1.80 2.92
C MET A 144 12.33 2.54 4.19
N PRO A 145 11.53 3.54 4.63
CA PRO A 145 11.72 4.17 5.94
C PRO A 145 11.61 3.14 7.07
N LEU A 146 12.53 3.19 8.00
CA LEU A 146 12.63 2.21 9.07
C LEU A 146 11.38 2.11 9.98
N PRO A 147 10.71 3.23 10.39
CA PRO A 147 9.56 3.14 11.29
C PRO A 147 8.40 2.35 10.68
N ILE A 148 8.07 2.59 9.41
CA ILE A 148 6.98 1.87 8.74
C ILE A 148 7.35 0.43 8.43
N ASP A 149 8.60 0.14 8.07
CA ASP A 149 9.05 -1.22 7.83
C ASP A 149 8.91 -2.07 9.10
N ILE A 150 9.39 -1.60 10.25
CA ILE A 150 9.24 -2.32 11.53
C ILE A 150 7.76 -2.47 11.89
N ALA A 151 6.94 -1.43 11.73
CA ALA A 151 5.50 -1.49 12.04
C ALA A 151 4.79 -2.56 11.18
N HIS A 152 5.12 -2.63 9.89
CA HIS A 152 4.60 -3.70 9.01
C HIS A 152 5.05 -5.09 9.45
N ARG A 153 6.34 -5.28 9.77
CA ARG A 153 6.84 -6.59 10.24
C ARG A 153 6.20 -7.03 11.55
N LEU A 154 5.89 -6.10 12.46
CA LEU A 154 5.15 -6.39 13.68
C LEU A 154 3.71 -6.83 13.39
N SER A 155 2.98 -6.14 12.51
CA SER A 155 1.62 -6.50 12.10
C SER A 155 1.58 -7.84 11.37
N GLU A 156 2.55 -8.09 10.50
CA GLU A 156 2.71 -9.37 9.79
C GLU A 156 2.99 -10.52 10.77
N ARG A 157 3.90 -10.32 11.73
CA ARG A 157 4.21 -11.34 12.75
C ARG A 157 3.02 -11.61 13.66
N LEU A 158 2.28 -10.56 14.05
CA LEU A 158 1.06 -10.70 14.84
C LEU A 158 0.03 -11.60 14.13
N THR A 159 -0.17 -11.37 12.85
CA THR A 159 -1.05 -12.20 12.01
C THR A 159 -0.52 -13.63 11.86
N ALA A 160 0.79 -13.80 11.65
CA ALA A 160 1.40 -15.13 11.51
C ALA A 160 1.24 -15.97 12.79
N VAL A 161 1.46 -15.39 13.96
CA VAL A 161 1.29 -16.04 15.27
C VAL A 161 -0.17 -16.45 15.50
N ARG A 162 -1.13 -15.59 15.14
CA ARG A 162 -2.56 -15.89 15.21
C ARG A 162 -2.94 -17.03 14.28
N ARG A 163 -2.57 -16.94 13.00
CA ARG A 163 -2.91 -17.95 11.98
C ARG A 163 -2.23 -19.30 12.23
N GLY A 164 -1.03 -19.28 12.79
CA GLY A 164 -0.27 -20.46 13.17
C GLY A 164 -0.79 -21.15 14.44
N GLY A 165 -1.71 -20.52 15.16
CA GLY A 165 -2.27 -21.08 16.41
C GLY A 165 -1.30 -21.04 17.59
N GLU A 166 -0.17 -20.32 17.48
CA GLU A 166 0.77 -20.16 18.60
C GLU A 166 0.11 -19.41 19.77
N LEU A 167 -0.80 -18.48 19.47
CA LEU A 167 -1.66 -17.77 20.44
C LEU A 167 -3.11 -17.86 19.95
N ASP A 168 -3.82 -18.90 20.34
CA ASP A 168 -5.18 -19.23 19.91
C ASP A 168 -6.26 -18.23 20.37
N TYR A 169 -5.92 -17.41 21.36
CA TYR A 169 -6.80 -16.37 21.88
C TYR A 169 -6.77 -15.06 21.09
N LEU A 170 -5.82 -14.88 20.16
CA LEU A 170 -5.76 -13.67 19.31
C LEU A 170 -6.91 -13.67 18.29
N ARG A 171 -7.42 -12.48 18.03
CA ARG A 171 -8.46 -12.21 17.04
C ARG A 171 -7.87 -11.42 15.87
N PRO A 172 -8.59 -11.28 14.73
CA PRO A 172 -7.99 -10.72 13.52
C PRO A 172 -7.56 -9.26 13.58
N ASP A 173 -8.25 -8.41 14.37
CA ASP A 173 -8.00 -6.98 14.43
C ASP A 173 -6.77 -6.64 15.29
N GLY A 174 -5.95 -5.73 14.81
CA GLY A 174 -4.79 -5.25 15.54
C GLY A 174 -4.08 -4.09 14.85
N LYS A 175 -3.31 -3.36 15.65
CA LYS A 175 -2.50 -2.21 15.22
C LYS A 175 -1.11 -2.28 15.83
N THR A 176 -0.13 -1.78 15.11
CA THR A 176 1.23 -1.62 15.60
C THR A 176 1.72 -0.20 15.32
N GLN A 177 2.56 0.33 16.19
CA GLN A 177 3.16 1.64 16.03
C GLN A 177 4.60 1.59 16.50
N VAL A 178 5.51 2.25 15.80
CA VAL A 178 6.93 2.27 16.10
C VAL A 178 7.44 3.68 16.02
N THR A 179 8.15 4.11 17.07
CA THR A 179 8.87 5.39 17.13
C THR A 179 10.35 5.15 17.08
N ILE A 180 11.03 5.76 16.12
CA ILE A 180 12.46 5.72 15.91
C ILE A 180 13.08 7.08 16.28
N SER A 181 14.22 7.03 16.94
CA SER A 181 15.05 8.20 17.22
C SER A 181 16.06 8.37 16.10
N TYR A 182 16.18 9.59 15.58
CA TYR A 182 17.05 9.98 14.49
C TYR A 182 18.09 11.01 14.94
N ASP A 183 19.30 10.91 14.39
CA ASP A 183 20.31 11.98 14.38
C ASP A 183 20.44 12.50 12.94
N GLY A 184 19.92 13.70 12.69
CA GLY A 184 19.65 14.15 11.32
C GLY A 184 18.73 13.17 10.59
N ASP A 185 19.23 12.55 9.52
CA ASP A 185 18.51 11.58 8.70
C ASP A 185 18.87 10.12 9.03
N THR A 186 19.71 9.89 10.04
CA THR A 186 20.19 8.54 10.40
C THR A 186 19.39 7.97 11.56
N PRO A 187 18.74 6.82 11.43
CA PRO A 187 18.07 6.16 12.54
C PRO A 187 19.11 5.63 13.54
N ILE A 188 18.95 5.97 14.82
CA ILE A 188 19.93 5.63 15.87
C ILE A 188 19.40 4.72 16.97
N ALA A 189 18.08 4.75 17.23
CA ALA A 189 17.49 3.89 18.27
C ALA A 189 16.00 3.65 18.06
N ILE A 190 15.50 2.51 18.53
CA ILE A 190 14.07 2.25 18.69
C ILE A 190 13.64 2.78 20.05
N ASP A 191 12.79 3.81 20.08
CA ASP A 191 12.33 4.47 21.32
C ASP A 191 11.08 3.80 21.89
N THR A 192 10.05 3.59 21.04
CA THR A 192 8.75 3.11 21.51
C THR A 192 8.14 2.11 20.53
N VAL A 193 7.54 1.06 21.07
CA VAL A 193 6.68 0.12 20.34
C VAL A 193 5.33 0.01 21.01
N VAL A 194 4.25 0.16 20.23
CA VAL A 194 2.87 -0.05 20.68
C VAL A 194 2.27 -1.19 19.86
N VAL A 195 1.65 -2.15 20.55
CA VAL A 195 0.86 -3.23 19.91
C VAL A 195 -0.52 -3.25 20.54
N SER A 196 -1.55 -3.07 19.73
CA SER A 196 -2.94 -3.29 20.13
C SER A 196 -3.48 -4.47 19.36
N THR A 197 -3.97 -5.50 20.05
CA THR A 197 -4.47 -6.72 19.43
C THR A 197 -5.76 -7.19 20.08
N GLN A 198 -6.73 -7.49 19.23
CA GLN A 198 -7.99 -8.09 19.65
C GLN A 198 -7.77 -9.50 20.19
N HIS A 199 -8.47 -9.86 21.28
CA HIS A 199 -8.29 -11.12 21.99
C HIS A 199 -9.59 -11.64 22.60
N ARG A 200 -9.59 -12.92 23.02
CA ARG A 200 -10.67 -13.49 23.82
C ARG A 200 -10.75 -12.86 25.21
N ALA A 201 -11.95 -12.83 25.79
CA ALA A 201 -12.20 -12.21 27.09
C ALA A 201 -11.61 -13.00 28.28
N ASP A 202 -11.29 -14.28 28.11
CA ASP A 202 -10.80 -15.19 29.14
C ASP A 202 -9.28 -15.12 29.37
N VAL A 203 -8.56 -14.20 28.69
CA VAL A 203 -7.11 -14.03 28.79
C VAL A 203 -6.77 -12.76 29.56
N THR A 204 -5.80 -12.87 30.48
CA THR A 204 -5.39 -11.71 31.29
C THR A 204 -4.45 -10.78 30.51
N GLN A 205 -4.51 -9.48 30.83
CA GLN A 205 -3.61 -8.48 30.21
C GLN A 205 -2.13 -8.78 30.43
N SER A 206 -1.76 -9.34 31.59
CA SER A 206 -0.37 -9.75 31.87
C SER A 206 0.10 -10.89 30.98
N GLN A 207 -0.77 -11.85 30.69
CA GLN A 207 -0.50 -12.94 29.75
C GLN A 207 -0.29 -12.39 28.33
N ILE A 208 -1.24 -11.56 27.86
CA ILE A 208 -1.17 -10.96 26.52
C ILE A 208 0.13 -10.18 26.34
N LYS A 209 0.49 -9.34 27.35
CA LYS A 209 1.71 -8.55 27.31
C LYS A 209 2.95 -9.44 27.18
N ALA A 210 3.10 -10.45 28.04
CA ALA A 210 4.25 -11.34 28.03
C ALA A 210 4.38 -12.12 26.71
N ASP A 211 3.27 -12.61 26.18
CA ASP A 211 3.26 -13.38 24.93
C ASP A 211 3.56 -12.49 23.71
N VAL A 212 2.98 -11.29 23.65
CA VAL A 212 3.25 -10.33 22.57
C VAL A 212 4.71 -9.87 22.57
N GLU A 213 5.27 -9.56 23.75
CA GLU A 213 6.68 -9.22 23.85
C GLU A 213 7.56 -10.36 23.34
N ARG A 214 7.34 -11.59 23.82
CA ARG A 214 8.16 -12.76 23.51
C ARG A 214 8.01 -13.26 22.06
N LEU A 215 6.80 -13.33 21.54
CA LEU A 215 6.52 -14.00 20.24
C LEU A 215 6.42 -13.04 19.06
N ILE A 216 6.19 -11.75 19.31
CA ILE A 216 5.96 -10.77 18.26
C ILE A 216 7.04 -9.69 18.29
N ILE A 217 7.21 -8.95 19.40
CA ILE A 217 8.09 -7.79 19.44
C ILE A 217 9.56 -8.20 19.35
N GLU A 218 10.04 -9.06 20.25
CA GLU A 218 11.45 -9.43 20.30
C GLU A 218 11.94 -10.11 19.01
N PRO A 219 11.23 -11.08 18.40
CA PRO A 219 11.67 -11.70 17.16
C PRO A 219 11.74 -10.73 15.97
N VAL A 220 10.86 -9.72 15.93
CA VAL A 220 10.88 -8.71 14.88
C VAL A 220 12.04 -7.74 15.11
N LEU A 221 12.15 -7.17 16.31
CA LEU A 221 13.20 -6.19 16.60
C LEU A 221 14.62 -6.79 16.55
N ALA A 222 14.78 -8.08 16.76
CA ALA A 222 16.07 -8.78 16.65
C ALA A 222 16.65 -8.77 15.21
N ARG A 223 15.83 -8.44 14.19
CA ARG A 223 16.27 -8.33 12.79
C ARG A 223 17.00 -7.02 12.49
N TYR A 224 16.92 -6.04 13.39
CA TYR A 224 17.44 -4.69 13.19
C TYR A 224 18.59 -4.42 14.17
N GLU A 225 19.75 -4.08 13.61
CA GLU A 225 20.95 -3.72 14.39
C GLU A 225 20.84 -2.28 14.90
N LEU A 226 19.82 -2.01 15.73
CA LEU A 226 19.55 -0.69 16.27
C LEU A 226 19.53 -0.70 17.79
N ALA A 227 20.07 0.36 18.40
CA ALA A 227 20.08 0.51 19.86
C ALA A 227 18.66 0.59 20.44
N ARG A 228 18.48 0.12 21.67
CA ARG A 228 17.20 0.13 22.40
C ARG A 228 17.41 0.53 23.88
N PRO A 229 18.12 1.63 24.16
CA PRO A 229 18.62 1.91 25.52
C PRO A 229 17.53 2.08 26.55
N ASN A 230 16.34 2.55 26.16
CA ASN A 230 15.20 2.79 27.05
C ASN A 230 13.89 2.46 26.32
N LEU A 231 13.84 1.33 25.62
CA LEU A 231 12.69 0.91 24.84
C LEU A 231 11.41 0.88 25.70
N LYS A 232 10.42 1.64 25.30
CA LYS A 232 9.07 1.65 25.88
C LYS A 232 8.18 0.70 25.08
N VAL A 233 7.56 -0.25 25.76
CA VAL A 233 6.65 -1.22 25.15
C VAL A 233 5.25 -1.07 25.77
N TYR A 234 4.27 -0.82 24.92
CA TYR A 234 2.87 -0.75 25.29
C TYR A 234 2.08 -1.82 24.54
N VAL A 235 1.45 -2.72 25.29
CA VAL A 235 0.57 -3.76 24.75
C VAL A 235 -0.83 -3.55 25.31
N ASN A 236 -1.82 -3.37 24.45
CA ASN A 236 -3.21 -3.05 24.82
C ASN A 236 -3.30 -2.02 25.96
N PRO A 237 -2.79 -0.79 25.79
CA PRO A 237 -2.71 0.18 26.89
C PRO A 237 -4.07 0.60 27.46
N THR A 238 -5.17 0.31 26.76
CA THR A 238 -6.55 0.49 27.25
C THR A 238 -6.97 -0.59 28.26
N GLY A 239 -6.18 -1.66 28.43
CA GLY A 239 -6.42 -2.77 29.35
C GLY A 239 -7.25 -3.92 28.77
N SER A 240 -8.02 -3.72 27.71
CA SER A 240 -8.82 -4.75 27.06
C SER A 240 -9.12 -4.39 25.62
N PHE A 241 -9.11 -5.40 24.72
CA PHE A 241 -9.50 -5.26 23.32
C PHE A 241 -10.25 -6.52 22.86
N VAL A 242 -11.42 -6.76 23.46
CA VAL A 242 -12.28 -7.92 23.14
C VAL A 242 -13.20 -7.59 21.97
N VAL A 243 -13.85 -6.42 22.00
CA VAL A 243 -14.67 -5.93 20.88
C VAL A 243 -13.77 -5.24 19.88
N GLY A 244 -13.73 -5.75 18.65
CA GLY A 244 -12.90 -5.23 17.55
C GLY A 244 -13.46 -5.64 16.20
N GLY A 245 -12.67 -5.39 15.14
CA GLY A 245 -13.11 -5.61 13.78
C GLY A 245 -14.30 -4.72 13.39
N PRO A 246 -15.06 -5.07 12.35
CA PRO A 246 -16.20 -4.28 11.87
C PRO A 246 -17.31 -4.03 12.90
N MET A 247 -17.36 -4.80 13.99
CA MET A 247 -18.26 -4.56 15.12
C MET A 247 -17.77 -3.42 16.00
N GLY A 248 -16.47 -3.24 16.14
CA GLY A 248 -15.87 -2.19 16.96
C GLY A 248 -15.83 -0.83 16.27
N ASP A 249 -15.53 -0.83 14.96
CA ASP A 249 -15.45 0.37 14.12
C ASP A 249 -15.77 0.03 12.67
N ALA A 250 -16.40 0.94 11.95
CA ALA A 250 -16.65 0.76 10.53
C ALA A 250 -15.38 0.93 9.71
N GLY A 251 -15.20 0.07 8.69
CA GLY A 251 -14.11 0.16 7.72
C GLY A 251 -14.58 0.64 6.37
N VAL A 252 -13.73 1.38 5.68
CA VAL A 252 -13.96 1.85 4.31
C VAL A 252 -12.67 1.72 3.51
N THR A 253 -12.78 1.34 2.25
CA THR A 253 -11.67 1.30 1.29
C THR A 253 -10.94 2.65 1.24
N GLY A 254 -9.60 2.61 1.23
CA GLY A 254 -8.77 3.79 1.02
C GLY A 254 -8.60 4.71 2.23
N ARG A 255 -8.86 4.23 3.45
CA ARG A 255 -8.65 5.01 4.69
C ARG A 255 -7.29 4.76 5.38
N LYS A 256 -6.43 3.93 4.81
CA LYS A 256 -5.09 3.61 5.34
C LYS A 256 -3.98 3.96 4.35
N ILE A 257 -4.17 5.03 3.57
CA ILE A 257 -3.27 5.44 2.49
C ILE A 257 -1.82 5.73 2.95
N ILE A 258 -1.64 6.18 4.18
CA ILE A 258 -0.31 6.44 4.76
C ILE A 258 0.35 5.14 5.21
N VAL A 259 -0.42 4.20 5.78
CA VAL A 259 0.03 2.83 6.08
C VAL A 259 0.40 2.09 4.79
N ASP A 260 -0.38 2.27 3.74
CA ASP A 260 -0.17 1.63 2.44
C ASP A 260 1.11 2.11 1.73
N THR A 261 1.64 3.26 2.09
CA THR A 261 2.77 3.90 1.43
C THR A 261 4.01 3.98 2.33
N TYR A 262 4.33 5.15 2.89
CA TYR A 262 5.63 5.39 3.53
C TYR A 262 5.53 5.76 5.02
N GLY A 263 4.38 5.55 5.67
CA GLY A 263 4.19 5.79 7.10
C GLY A 263 4.36 7.25 7.53
N GLY A 264 4.15 8.19 6.61
CA GLY A 264 4.28 9.63 6.85
C GLY A 264 5.67 10.22 6.56
N MET A 265 6.66 9.40 6.15
CA MET A 265 8.00 9.89 5.83
C MET A 265 8.03 10.67 4.51
N ALA A 266 7.15 10.35 3.58
CA ALA A 266 7.01 11.02 2.28
C ALA A 266 5.70 11.81 2.21
N ARG A 267 5.63 12.75 1.27
CA ARG A 267 4.37 13.39 0.85
C ARG A 267 3.42 12.36 0.25
N HIS A 268 2.13 12.69 0.19
CA HIS A 268 1.11 11.85 -0.40
C HIS A 268 0.14 12.69 -1.24
N GLY A 269 -0.25 12.18 -2.41
CA GLY A 269 -1.17 12.89 -3.31
C GLY A 269 -2.65 12.80 -2.91
N GLY A 270 -2.99 11.90 -1.97
CA GLY A 270 -4.35 11.70 -1.47
C GLY A 270 -5.11 10.55 -2.13
N GLY A 271 -4.63 10.01 -3.26
CA GLY A 271 -5.29 8.91 -3.97
C GLY A 271 -5.14 7.56 -3.24
N ALA A 272 -6.25 6.83 -3.07
CA ALA A 272 -6.27 5.47 -2.59
C ALA A 272 -5.99 4.47 -3.72
N PHE A 273 -5.51 3.27 -3.37
CA PHE A 273 -5.11 2.23 -4.34
C PHE A 273 -6.16 1.14 -4.50
N SER A 274 -6.58 0.53 -3.39
CA SER A 274 -7.44 -0.66 -3.41
C SER A 274 -8.76 -0.43 -4.15
N GLY A 275 -9.19 -1.43 -4.90
CA GLY A 275 -10.40 -1.40 -5.72
C GLY A 275 -10.26 -0.70 -7.07
N LYS A 276 -9.10 -0.15 -7.40
CA LYS A 276 -8.82 0.57 -8.66
C LYS A 276 -7.98 -0.29 -9.61
N ASP A 277 -8.44 -0.44 -10.87
CA ASP A 277 -7.63 -1.02 -11.94
C ASP A 277 -6.48 -0.07 -12.35
N PRO A 278 -5.43 -0.56 -13.06
CA PRO A 278 -4.23 0.23 -13.33
C PRO A 278 -4.42 1.41 -14.32
N SER A 279 -5.59 1.60 -14.93
CA SER A 279 -5.89 2.81 -15.68
C SER A 279 -6.01 4.05 -14.78
N LYS A 280 -6.25 3.85 -13.49
CA LYS A 280 -6.28 4.89 -12.47
C LYS A 280 -4.84 5.19 -12.05
N VAL A 281 -4.37 6.39 -12.44
CA VAL A 281 -3.00 6.84 -12.17
C VAL A 281 -2.70 6.98 -10.68
N ASP A 282 -3.71 7.17 -9.84
CA ASP A 282 -3.56 7.09 -8.37
C ASP A 282 -2.80 5.83 -7.97
N ARG A 283 -3.09 4.70 -8.59
CA ARG A 283 -2.45 3.42 -8.30
C ARG A 283 -1.22 3.20 -9.18
N SER A 284 -1.37 3.18 -10.49
CA SER A 284 -0.29 2.82 -11.42
C SER A 284 0.89 3.79 -11.37
N ALA A 285 0.63 5.11 -11.32
CA ALA A 285 1.69 6.10 -11.24
C ALA A 285 2.34 6.16 -9.86
N SER A 286 1.62 5.89 -8.77
CA SER A 286 2.25 5.73 -7.44
C SER A 286 3.22 4.56 -7.41
N TYR A 287 2.88 3.44 -8.05
CA TYR A 287 3.78 2.30 -8.21
C TYR A 287 5.00 2.66 -9.08
N ALA A 288 4.77 3.39 -10.18
CA ALA A 288 5.88 3.87 -11.01
C ALA A 288 6.79 4.83 -10.25
N MET A 289 6.23 5.75 -9.44
CA MET A 289 7.03 6.67 -8.62
C MET A 289 7.86 5.94 -7.55
N ARG A 290 7.32 4.87 -6.94
CA ARG A 290 8.11 3.99 -6.08
C ARG A 290 9.27 3.36 -6.85
N TRP A 291 9.01 2.84 -8.04
CA TRP A 291 10.04 2.25 -8.90
C TRP A 291 11.13 3.25 -9.26
N VAL A 292 10.77 4.48 -9.65
CA VAL A 292 11.72 5.56 -9.92
C VAL A 292 12.57 5.89 -8.70
N ALA A 293 11.95 6.23 -7.57
CA ALA A 293 12.66 6.62 -6.35
C ALA A 293 13.59 5.51 -5.84
N LYS A 294 13.12 4.24 -5.88
CA LYS A 294 13.92 3.09 -5.48
C LYS A 294 15.16 2.91 -6.36
N ASN A 295 15.03 3.09 -7.68
CA ASN A 295 16.16 2.99 -8.60
C ASN A 295 17.15 4.16 -8.46
N VAL A 296 16.70 5.38 -8.16
CA VAL A 296 17.60 6.51 -7.88
C VAL A 296 18.48 6.20 -6.66
N VAL A 297 17.89 5.68 -5.58
CA VAL A 297 18.68 5.32 -4.37
C VAL A 297 19.55 4.10 -4.64
N ALA A 298 19.03 3.07 -5.31
CA ALA A 298 19.78 1.84 -5.64
C ALA A 298 20.96 2.11 -6.58
N SER A 299 20.88 3.12 -7.47
CA SER A 299 21.99 3.53 -8.34
C SER A 299 23.15 4.20 -7.57
N GLY A 300 22.93 4.54 -6.29
CA GLY A 300 23.88 5.23 -5.47
C GLY A 300 23.98 6.73 -5.74
N LEU A 301 23.10 7.32 -6.56
CA LEU A 301 23.06 8.74 -6.86
C LEU A 301 22.62 9.58 -5.66
N ALA A 302 21.82 9.04 -4.76
CA ALA A 302 21.40 9.65 -3.51
C ALA A 302 21.15 8.61 -2.44
N THR A 303 21.05 9.00 -1.16
CA THR A 303 20.62 8.10 -0.07
C THR A 303 19.13 8.26 0.26
N ARG A 304 18.49 9.32 -0.25
CA ARG A 304 17.05 9.59 -0.15
C ARG A 304 16.56 10.16 -1.47
N CYS A 305 15.37 9.79 -1.87
CA CYS A 305 14.74 10.35 -3.07
C CYS A 305 13.23 10.35 -2.90
N GLU A 306 12.61 11.50 -3.14
CA GLU A 306 11.17 11.66 -3.34
C GLU A 306 10.92 12.14 -4.77
N VAL A 307 9.95 11.54 -5.43
CA VAL A 307 9.56 11.90 -6.80
C VAL A 307 8.08 12.20 -6.82
N GLN A 308 7.67 13.29 -7.46
CA GLN A 308 6.27 13.59 -7.74
C GLN A 308 6.03 13.57 -9.25
N VAL A 309 4.93 12.97 -9.66
CA VAL A 309 4.39 13.11 -11.03
C VAL A 309 2.97 13.65 -10.97
N ALA A 310 2.59 14.46 -11.95
CA ALA A 310 1.24 15.01 -12.07
C ALA A 310 0.66 14.72 -13.45
N TYR A 311 -0.65 14.43 -13.51
CA TYR A 311 -1.39 14.18 -14.74
C TYR A 311 -2.62 15.09 -14.86
N ALA A 312 -3.01 15.36 -16.09
CA ALA A 312 -4.34 15.86 -16.45
C ALA A 312 -5.18 14.69 -16.99
N ILE A 313 -6.46 14.66 -16.63
CA ILE A 313 -7.38 13.62 -17.12
C ILE A 313 -7.40 13.58 -18.65
N GLY A 314 -7.33 12.39 -19.24
CA GLY A 314 -7.39 12.18 -20.68
C GLY A 314 -6.12 12.52 -21.45
N ARG A 315 -5.02 12.93 -20.78
CA ARG A 315 -3.71 13.12 -21.42
C ARG A 315 -2.78 11.94 -21.11
N ALA A 316 -1.96 11.58 -22.08
CA ALA A 316 -0.95 10.54 -21.93
C ALA A 316 0.31 11.08 -21.24
N HIS A 317 0.79 12.25 -21.62
CA HIS A 317 2.00 12.81 -21.05
C HIS A 317 1.75 13.43 -19.68
N PRO A 318 2.64 13.19 -18.68
CA PRO A 318 2.62 13.92 -17.42
C PRO A 318 2.69 15.44 -17.64
N VAL A 319 1.98 16.21 -16.83
CA VAL A 319 2.03 17.67 -16.85
C VAL A 319 3.11 18.24 -15.93
N GLY A 320 3.74 17.41 -15.09
CA GLY A 320 4.84 17.79 -14.24
C GLY A 320 5.57 16.61 -13.65
N LEU A 321 6.88 16.75 -13.46
CA LEU A 321 7.76 15.87 -12.73
C LEU A 321 8.61 16.69 -11.77
N TYR A 322 8.71 16.27 -10.51
CA TYR A 322 9.55 16.89 -9.49
C TYR A 322 10.38 15.81 -8.81
N VAL A 323 11.67 16.07 -8.61
CA VAL A 323 12.61 15.18 -7.93
C VAL A 323 13.26 15.96 -6.79
N ASP A 324 13.34 15.35 -5.61
CA ASP A 324 14.03 15.88 -4.45
C ASP A 324 14.87 14.78 -3.79
N CYS A 325 16.15 15.01 -3.64
CA CYS A 325 17.07 14.10 -2.96
C CYS A 325 17.46 14.58 -1.56
N PHE A 326 16.84 15.65 -1.07
CA PHE A 326 17.02 16.21 0.29
C PHE A 326 18.48 16.58 0.62
N GLY A 327 19.27 16.99 -0.39
CA GLY A 327 20.69 17.32 -0.23
C GLY A 327 21.59 16.09 -0.06
N THR A 328 21.10 14.89 -0.36
CA THR A 328 21.89 13.64 -0.30
C THR A 328 22.41 13.20 -1.67
N GLU A 329 22.11 13.93 -2.71
CA GLU A 329 22.58 13.67 -4.08
C GLU A 329 24.10 13.82 -4.21
N LYS A 330 24.73 12.96 -5.01
CA LYS A 330 26.17 12.94 -5.27
C LYS A 330 26.57 13.68 -6.56
N VAL A 331 25.60 14.14 -7.32
CA VAL A 331 25.74 14.94 -8.53
C VAL A 331 24.67 16.05 -8.48
N PRO A 332 24.78 17.14 -9.26
CA PRO A 332 23.74 18.18 -9.29
C PRO A 332 22.34 17.60 -9.50
N LEU A 333 21.35 18.08 -8.75
CA LEU A 333 19.98 17.57 -8.77
C LEU A 333 19.37 17.61 -10.17
N GLU A 334 19.72 18.61 -10.97
CA GLU A 334 19.30 18.75 -12.37
C GLU A 334 19.75 17.56 -13.23
N GLN A 335 20.93 16.99 -12.95
CA GLN A 335 21.41 15.80 -13.66
C GLN A 335 20.64 14.54 -13.22
N VAL A 336 20.30 14.43 -11.94
CA VAL A 336 19.44 13.33 -11.46
C VAL A 336 18.07 13.42 -12.12
N THR A 337 17.48 14.61 -12.19
CA THR A 337 16.17 14.83 -12.82
C THR A 337 16.21 14.48 -14.31
N ALA A 338 17.20 14.98 -15.05
CA ALA A 338 17.37 14.67 -16.47
C ALA A 338 17.61 13.17 -16.72
N ALA A 339 18.33 12.49 -15.84
CA ALA A 339 18.50 11.03 -15.92
C ALA A 339 17.19 10.30 -15.72
N VAL A 340 16.36 10.70 -14.75
CA VAL A 340 15.02 10.14 -14.53
C VAL A 340 14.16 10.33 -15.78
N GLU A 341 14.09 11.52 -16.34
CA GLU A 341 13.32 11.81 -17.56
C GLU A 341 13.79 10.99 -18.76
N SER A 342 15.09 10.72 -18.87
CA SER A 342 15.64 9.94 -19.99
C SER A 342 15.45 8.43 -19.87
N VAL A 343 15.36 7.90 -18.63
CA VAL A 343 15.32 6.45 -18.36
C VAL A 343 13.89 5.93 -18.20
N PHE A 344 12.97 6.78 -17.71
CA PHE A 344 11.60 6.37 -17.41
C PHE A 344 10.58 7.08 -18.32
N ASP A 345 9.81 6.28 -19.02
CA ASP A 345 8.63 6.76 -19.73
C ASP A 345 7.41 6.62 -18.78
N LEU A 346 6.88 7.75 -18.35
CA LEU A 346 5.83 7.83 -17.33
C LEU A 346 4.42 7.95 -17.92
N ARG A 347 4.23 7.65 -19.21
CA ARG A 347 2.90 7.58 -19.82
C ARG A 347 2.13 6.37 -19.29
N PRO A 348 0.81 6.47 -18.98
CA PRO A 348 0.04 5.40 -18.36
C PRO A 348 0.14 4.04 -19.05
N ALA A 349 0.03 4.00 -20.39
CA ALA A 349 0.15 2.76 -21.17
C ALA A 349 1.53 2.09 -20.99
N VAL A 350 2.60 2.89 -20.89
CA VAL A 350 3.96 2.39 -20.72
C VAL A 350 4.18 1.86 -19.31
N ILE A 351 3.71 2.59 -18.29
CA ILE A 351 3.75 2.16 -16.89
C ILE A 351 3.07 0.80 -16.73
N ILE A 352 1.83 0.68 -17.23
CA ILE A 352 1.04 -0.57 -17.14
C ILE A 352 1.80 -1.74 -17.76
N ARG A 353 2.40 -1.53 -18.93
CA ARG A 353 3.17 -2.55 -19.63
C ARG A 353 4.49 -2.90 -18.93
N GLN A 354 5.27 -1.89 -18.50
CA GLN A 354 6.59 -2.12 -17.90
C GLN A 354 6.51 -2.77 -16.52
N LEU A 355 5.47 -2.44 -15.75
CA LEU A 355 5.23 -3.03 -14.44
C LEU A 355 4.30 -4.25 -14.49
N ASP A 356 3.80 -4.61 -15.69
CA ASP A 356 2.92 -5.77 -15.93
C ASP A 356 1.68 -5.78 -15.02
N LEU A 357 0.94 -4.65 -15.03
CA LEU A 357 -0.13 -4.38 -14.08
C LEU A 357 -1.51 -4.97 -14.47
N LEU A 358 -1.65 -5.62 -15.63
CA LEU A 358 -2.93 -6.24 -16.04
C LEU A 358 -3.16 -7.62 -15.43
N ARG A 359 -2.28 -8.07 -14.53
CA ARG A 359 -2.38 -9.34 -13.82
C ARG A 359 -3.23 -9.21 -12.54
N PRO A 360 -3.85 -10.31 -12.07
CA PRO A 360 -4.60 -10.34 -10.81
C PRO A 360 -3.62 -10.46 -9.61
N ILE A 361 -2.96 -9.37 -9.24
CA ILE A 361 -1.92 -9.31 -8.20
C ILE A 361 -2.31 -8.40 -7.02
N TYR A 362 -3.47 -7.78 -7.09
CA TYR A 362 -3.84 -6.67 -6.23
C TYR A 362 -4.24 -7.08 -4.82
N SER A 363 -4.88 -8.22 -4.65
CA SER A 363 -5.18 -8.77 -3.32
C SER A 363 -3.93 -9.04 -2.47
N LEU A 364 -2.77 -9.25 -3.10
CA LEU A 364 -1.49 -9.39 -2.42
C LEU A 364 -1.00 -8.08 -1.80
N THR A 365 -1.46 -6.93 -2.30
CA THR A 365 -0.99 -5.61 -1.86
C THR A 365 -1.69 -5.10 -0.61
N THR A 366 -2.86 -5.63 -0.28
CA THR A 366 -3.81 -5.03 0.67
C THR A 366 -3.34 -4.94 2.11
N ASN A 367 -2.32 -5.70 2.50
CA ASN A 367 -1.82 -5.72 3.88
C ASN A 367 -0.31 -5.52 3.92
N TYR A 368 0.19 -4.91 5.00
CA TYR A 368 1.62 -4.71 5.29
C TYR A 368 2.35 -3.83 4.27
N GLY A 369 1.64 -2.86 3.70
CA GLY A 369 2.13 -1.87 2.73
C GLY A 369 2.19 -2.38 1.29
N HIS A 370 2.00 -1.48 0.36
CA HIS A 370 2.16 -1.73 -1.08
C HIS A 370 3.63 -1.70 -1.49
N PHE A 371 4.51 -1.11 -0.66
CA PHE A 371 5.93 -0.93 -0.92
C PHE A 371 6.80 -1.66 0.12
N GLY A 372 8.05 -1.98 -0.26
CA GLY A 372 9.01 -2.62 0.62
C GLY A 372 8.85 -4.14 0.75
N ARG A 373 8.06 -4.78 -0.11
CA ARG A 373 7.94 -6.24 -0.20
C ARG A 373 8.41 -6.70 -1.59
N GLU A 374 9.55 -7.38 -1.64
CA GLU A 374 10.19 -7.80 -2.89
C GLU A 374 9.62 -9.13 -3.41
N LEU A 375 8.29 -9.16 -3.63
CA LEU A 375 7.62 -10.27 -4.28
C LEU A 375 7.83 -10.20 -5.79
N SER A 376 7.88 -11.36 -6.48
CA SER A 376 8.04 -11.44 -7.94
C SER A 376 6.92 -10.71 -8.71
N GLU A 377 5.75 -10.61 -8.09
CA GLU A 377 4.57 -9.91 -8.63
C GLU A 377 4.71 -8.38 -8.59
N PHE A 378 5.54 -7.86 -7.68
CA PHE A 378 5.66 -6.42 -7.43
C PHE A 378 6.76 -5.80 -8.28
N GLY A 379 6.47 -5.61 -9.58
CA GLY A 379 7.41 -5.05 -10.55
C GLY A 379 7.99 -3.68 -10.16
N TRP A 380 7.27 -2.91 -9.31
CA TRP A 380 7.70 -1.61 -8.82
C TRP A 380 8.79 -1.67 -7.74
N GLU A 381 9.08 -2.85 -7.20
CA GLU A 381 10.19 -3.05 -6.27
C GLU A 381 11.51 -3.45 -6.98
N ARG A 382 11.53 -3.62 -8.30
CA ARG A 382 12.74 -3.92 -9.05
C ARG A 382 13.71 -2.73 -9.07
N THR A 383 15.01 -3.05 -9.07
CA THR A 383 16.11 -2.08 -9.22
C THR A 383 16.80 -2.16 -10.58
N ASP A 384 16.06 -2.60 -11.58
CA ASP A 384 16.49 -2.92 -12.95
C ASP A 384 16.91 -1.70 -13.79
N LYS A 385 16.68 -0.49 -13.29
CA LYS A 385 17.06 0.78 -13.94
C LYS A 385 18.23 1.49 -13.25
N ALA A 386 18.75 0.94 -12.16
CA ALA A 386 19.81 1.59 -11.39
C ALA A 386 21.08 1.85 -12.22
N ASP A 387 21.53 0.86 -12.99
CA ASP A 387 22.71 1.02 -13.85
C ASP A 387 22.49 2.03 -14.98
N ALA A 388 21.28 2.05 -15.57
CA ALA A 388 20.93 3.01 -16.61
C ALA A 388 20.94 4.44 -16.09
N LEU A 389 20.41 4.68 -14.88
CA LEU A 389 20.47 5.98 -14.21
C LEU A 389 21.93 6.41 -13.94
N ALA A 390 22.75 5.49 -13.40
CA ALA A 390 24.16 5.76 -13.13
C ALA A 390 24.97 6.06 -14.41
N GLN A 391 24.59 5.52 -15.54
CA GLN A 391 25.18 5.79 -16.85
C GLN A 391 24.72 7.15 -17.40
N ALA A 392 23.43 7.46 -17.32
CA ALA A 392 22.84 8.69 -17.84
C ALA A 392 23.43 9.98 -17.21
N VAL A 393 23.92 9.90 -15.96
CA VAL A 393 24.57 11.01 -15.27
C VAL A 393 26.06 11.19 -15.63
N ARG A 394 26.67 10.21 -16.31
CA ARG A 394 28.10 10.24 -16.69
C ARG A 394 28.33 10.71 -18.13
N GLY A 395 27.32 10.68 -18.95
CA GLY A 395 27.34 11.08 -20.37
C GLY A 395 26.90 12.50 -20.54
#